data_f24d593cbd76c3ff3c417dfcdd705c87
#
_entry.id   f24d593cbd76c3ff3c417dfcdd705c87
#
_cell.length_a   1.000
_cell.length_b   1.000
_cell.length_c   1.000
_cell.angle_alpha   90.00
_cell.angle_beta   90.00
_cell.angle_gamma   90.00
#
_symmetry.space_group_name_H-M   'P 1'
#
loop_
_entity.id
_entity.type
_entity.pdbx_description
1 polymer ?
#
loop_
_entity_poly.entity_id
_entity_poly.type
_entity_poly.pdbx_seq_one_letter_code
_entity_poly.pdbx_strand_id
1 'polypeptide(L)'
;MEIKRGRLIDHLHLHARDLAASKRFYSAVLEVLDIPLNEGDGHFFADELWVDQGEQSSRVHVAFQAWDRATVERFHRDGLAAGGRDNGPPGLRPHYHPDYYAAFIFDPDGNNIEAVCHRPD
;
A
#
# COMPACT_ATOMS: atom_id res chain seq x y z
N MET A 1 -2.94 -12.35 15.07
CA MET A 1 -2.81 -10.89 14.86
C MET A 1 -2.11 -10.26 16.05
N GLU A 2 -1.12 -9.46 15.78
CA GLU A 2 -0.38 -8.76 16.83
C GLU A 2 -1.15 -7.53 17.29
N ILE A 3 -1.19 -7.29 18.61
CA ILE A 3 -1.89 -6.12 19.14
C ILE A 3 -0.90 -4.97 19.27
N LYS A 4 -1.20 -3.86 18.61
CA LYS A 4 -0.38 -2.65 18.62
C LYS A 4 -1.11 -1.55 19.39
N ARG A 5 -0.57 -1.19 20.54
CA ARG A 5 -1.16 -0.14 21.37
C ARG A 5 -0.60 1.22 20.98
N GLY A 6 -1.38 2.28 21.22
CA GLY A 6 -0.94 3.65 20.99
C GLY A 6 -1.10 4.17 19.57
N ARG A 7 -1.63 3.36 18.66
CA ARG A 7 -1.98 3.81 17.30
C ARG A 7 -3.47 4.12 17.23
N LEU A 8 -3.83 5.06 16.38
CA LEU A 8 -5.24 5.40 16.16
C LEU A 8 -5.99 4.24 15.49
N ILE A 9 -5.37 3.58 14.51
CA ILE A 9 -6.03 2.55 13.72
C ILE A 9 -5.59 1.17 14.19
N ASP A 10 -6.54 0.31 14.56
CA ASP A 10 -6.27 -1.10 14.88
C ASP A 10 -6.04 -1.87 13.58
N HIS A 11 -7.00 -1.84 12.67
CA HIS A 11 -6.83 -2.46 11.36
C HIS A 11 -7.69 -1.76 10.33
N LEU A 12 -7.27 -1.86 9.06
CA LEU A 12 -7.99 -1.38 7.90
C LEU A 12 -8.40 -2.58 7.08
N HIS A 13 -9.70 -2.73 6.82
CA HIS A 13 -10.24 -3.89 6.11
C HIS A 13 -10.61 -3.49 4.69
N LEU A 14 -9.95 -4.12 3.71
CA LEU A 14 -10.25 -3.93 2.29
C LEU A 14 -10.90 -5.18 1.72
N HIS A 15 -11.80 -5.00 0.77
CA HIS A 15 -12.38 -6.10 0.00
C HIS A 15 -11.75 -6.15 -1.38
N ALA A 16 -11.39 -7.34 -1.84
CA ALA A 16 -10.82 -7.57 -3.16
C ALA A 16 -11.78 -8.45 -3.98
N ARG A 17 -12.03 -8.06 -5.22
CA ARG A 17 -12.83 -8.91 -6.12
C ARG A 17 -12.07 -10.15 -6.54
N ASP A 18 -10.78 -10.01 -6.78
CA ASP A 18 -9.88 -11.11 -7.11
C ASP A 18 -8.78 -11.13 -6.05
N LEU A 19 -8.95 -11.98 -5.06
CA LEU A 19 -8.02 -12.04 -3.93
C LEU A 19 -6.60 -12.40 -4.37
N ALA A 20 -6.47 -13.29 -5.37
CA ALA A 20 -5.15 -13.68 -5.88
C ALA A 20 -4.42 -12.50 -6.52
N ALA A 21 -5.13 -11.70 -7.32
CA ALA A 21 -4.54 -10.51 -7.94
C ALA A 21 -4.15 -9.47 -6.89
N SER A 22 -5.01 -9.25 -5.89
CA SER A 22 -4.75 -8.34 -4.79
C SER A 22 -3.54 -8.81 -3.98
N LYS A 23 -3.46 -10.09 -3.68
CA LYS A 23 -2.32 -10.66 -2.96
C LYS A 23 -1.02 -10.47 -3.72
N ARG A 24 -1.02 -10.69 -5.03
CA ARG A 24 0.19 -10.48 -5.85
C ARG A 24 0.67 -9.03 -5.77
N PHE A 25 -0.26 -8.08 -5.87
CA PHE A 25 0.07 -6.67 -5.77
C PHE A 25 0.64 -6.32 -4.40
N TYR A 26 -0.10 -6.66 -3.33
CA TYR A 26 0.32 -6.31 -1.97
C TYR A 26 1.57 -7.04 -1.53
N SER A 27 1.78 -8.28 -1.99
CA SER A 27 3.04 -8.98 -1.72
C SER A 27 4.23 -8.20 -2.25
N ALA A 28 4.11 -7.65 -3.46
CA ALA A 28 5.21 -6.89 -4.06
C ALA A 28 5.47 -5.58 -3.34
N VAL A 29 4.43 -4.77 -3.09
CA VAL A 29 4.64 -3.45 -2.50
C VAL A 29 5.01 -3.53 -1.02
N LEU A 30 4.46 -4.50 -0.28
CA LEU A 30 4.80 -4.67 1.12
C LEU A 30 6.21 -5.23 1.31
N GLU A 31 6.68 -6.06 0.38
CA GLU A 31 8.07 -6.51 0.40
C GLU A 31 9.02 -5.33 0.28
N VAL A 32 8.73 -4.36 -0.59
CA VAL A 32 9.53 -3.14 -0.71
C VAL A 32 9.59 -2.38 0.61
N LEU A 33 8.52 -2.43 1.39
CA LEU A 33 8.41 -1.73 2.68
C LEU A 33 8.92 -2.57 3.86
N ASP A 34 9.43 -3.77 3.60
CA ASP A 34 9.88 -4.73 4.62
C ASP A 34 8.77 -5.13 5.59
N ILE A 35 7.54 -5.21 5.10
CA ILE A 35 6.39 -5.65 5.88
C ILE A 35 6.01 -7.05 5.42
N PRO A 36 6.08 -8.06 6.28
CA PRO A 36 5.73 -9.42 5.88
C PRO A 36 4.21 -9.56 5.66
N LEU A 37 3.84 -10.25 4.58
CA LEU A 37 2.46 -10.58 4.30
C LEU A 37 2.16 -11.96 4.86
N ASN A 38 1.03 -12.08 5.55
CA ASN A 38 0.56 -13.32 6.17
C ASN A 38 -0.72 -13.77 5.50
N GLU A 39 -0.87 -15.07 5.29
CA GLU A 39 -2.06 -15.62 4.68
C GLU A 39 -2.89 -16.41 5.67
N GLY A 40 -4.20 -16.34 5.48
CA GLY A 40 -5.15 -17.21 6.13
C GLY A 40 -6.13 -17.76 5.10
N ASP A 41 -7.15 -18.46 5.56
CA ASP A 41 -8.18 -19.01 4.69
C ASP A 41 -9.10 -17.87 4.22
N GLY A 42 -9.06 -17.57 2.91
CA GLY A 42 -9.90 -16.55 2.31
C GLY A 42 -9.47 -15.10 2.57
N HIS A 43 -8.26 -14.89 3.08
CA HIS A 43 -7.76 -13.54 3.33
C HIS A 43 -6.24 -13.51 3.41
N PHE A 44 -5.69 -12.30 3.40
CA PHE A 44 -4.30 -12.06 3.80
C PHE A 44 -4.25 -10.80 4.68
N PHE A 45 -3.19 -10.65 5.44
CA PHE A 45 -3.02 -9.47 6.27
C PHE A 45 -1.54 -9.15 6.47
N ALA A 46 -1.28 -7.90 6.78
CA ALA A 46 0.06 -7.40 7.07
C ALA A 46 -0.12 -6.22 8.03
N ASP A 47 0.45 -6.35 9.23
CA ASP A 47 0.30 -5.33 10.28
C ASP A 47 -1.18 -4.97 10.47
N GLU A 48 -1.58 -3.70 10.23
CA GLU A 48 -2.97 -3.26 10.39
C GLU A 48 -3.83 -3.43 9.13
N LEU A 49 -3.26 -3.92 8.04
CA LEU A 49 -4.00 -4.13 6.79
C LEU A 49 -4.57 -5.54 6.74
N TRP A 50 -5.88 -5.64 6.47
CA TRP A 50 -6.58 -6.91 6.31
C TRP A 50 -7.34 -6.89 4.99
N VAL A 51 -7.16 -7.92 4.15
CA VAL A 51 -7.81 -8.00 2.84
C VAL A 51 -8.49 -9.34 2.68
N ASP A 52 -9.77 -9.34 2.31
CA ASP A 52 -10.49 -10.58 1.98
C ASP A 52 -11.30 -10.41 0.70
N GLN A 53 -11.87 -11.52 0.24
CA GLN A 53 -12.68 -11.57 -0.97
C GLN A 53 -14.02 -10.88 -0.73
N GLY A 54 -14.43 -10.01 -1.66
CA GLY A 54 -15.73 -9.36 -1.60
C GLY A 54 -16.18 -8.92 -2.98
N GLU A 55 -17.49 -8.83 -3.19
CA GLU A 55 -18.06 -8.46 -4.48
C GLU A 55 -17.88 -6.99 -4.82
N GLN A 56 -17.80 -6.14 -3.79
CA GLN A 56 -17.62 -4.70 -3.97
C GLN A 56 -16.25 -4.28 -3.48
N SER A 57 -15.56 -3.50 -4.30
CA SER A 57 -14.27 -2.94 -3.88
C SER A 57 -14.47 -1.78 -2.90
N SER A 58 -13.48 -1.57 -2.06
CA SER A 58 -13.54 -0.59 -0.98
C SER A 58 -13.43 0.86 -1.45
N ARG A 59 -12.59 1.12 -2.44
CA ARG A 59 -12.27 2.46 -2.97
C ARG A 59 -11.83 3.42 -1.88
N VAL A 60 -10.66 3.16 -1.33
CA VAL A 60 -10.07 3.99 -0.29
C VAL A 60 -8.72 4.54 -0.75
N HIS A 61 -8.23 5.53 -0.02
CA HIS A 61 -6.87 6.04 -0.16
C HIS A 61 -6.08 5.61 1.07
N VAL A 62 -5.01 4.85 0.86
CA VAL A 62 -4.14 4.39 1.95
C VAL A 62 -2.72 4.83 1.63
N ALA A 63 -2.08 5.52 2.56
CA ALA A 63 -0.69 5.93 2.42
C ALA A 63 0.18 5.12 3.37
N PHE A 64 1.19 4.46 2.80
CA PHE A 64 2.19 3.73 3.56
C PHE A 64 3.40 4.61 3.77
N GLN A 65 3.97 4.56 4.96
CA GLN A 65 5.22 5.26 5.22
C GLN A 65 6.37 4.53 4.57
N ALA A 66 7.20 5.27 3.84
CA ALA A 66 8.44 4.76 3.28
C ALA A 66 9.61 5.45 3.98
N TRP A 67 10.66 4.68 4.25
CA TRP A 67 11.81 5.18 5.00
C TRP A 67 12.59 6.24 4.23
N ASP A 68 12.72 6.06 2.90
CA ASP A 68 13.50 6.96 2.06
C ASP A 68 12.87 7.07 0.67
N ARG A 69 13.41 7.97 -0.16
CA ARG A 69 12.90 8.20 -1.50
C ARG A 69 13.12 7.01 -2.43
N ALA A 70 14.23 6.29 -2.25
CA ALA A 70 14.51 5.09 -3.04
C ALA A 70 13.43 4.03 -2.81
N THR A 71 12.93 3.90 -1.59
CA THR A 71 11.84 2.98 -1.27
C THR A 71 10.55 3.39 -2.00
N VAL A 72 10.24 4.69 -2.06
CA VAL A 72 9.08 5.18 -2.81
C VAL A 72 9.21 4.82 -4.29
N GLU A 73 10.40 4.95 -4.87
CA GLU A 73 10.65 4.62 -6.27
C GLU A 73 10.48 3.14 -6.54
N ARG A 74 11.01 2.28 -5.66
CA ARG A 74 10.84 0.82 -5.80
C ARG A 74 9.39 0.40 -5.61
N PHE A 75 8.67 1.01 -4.67
CA PHE A 75 7.25 0.78 -4.47
C PHE A 75 6.48 1.00 -5.78
N HIS A 76 6.73 2.10 -6.45
CA HIS A 76 6.04 2.44 -7.70
C HIS A 76 6.40 1.44 -8.80
N ARG A 77 7.69 1.18 -9.00
CA ARG A 77 8.16 0.25 -10.03
C ARG A 77 7.60 -1.16 -9.82
N ASP A 78 7.73 -1.67 -8.61
CA ASP A 78 7.35 -3.06 -8.32
C ASP A 78 5.84 -3.23 -8.22
N GLY A 79 5.14 -2.20 -7.76
CA GLY A 79 3.68 -2.20 -7.74
C GLY A 79 3.07 -2.22 -9.14
N LEU A 80 3.63 -1.45 -10.07
CA LEU A 80 3.19 -1.49 -11.46
C LEU A 80 3.44 -2.86 -12.08
N ALA A 81 4.61 -3.45 -11.82
CA ALA A 81 4.95 -4.77 -12.35
C ALA A 81 4.03 -5.87 -11.78
N ALA A 82 3.48 -5.66 -10.61
CA ALA A 82 2.64 -6.65 -9.92
C ALA A 82 1.14 -6.44 -10.12
N GLY A 83 0.73 -5.65 -11.11
CA GLY A 83 -0.66 -5.50 -11.49
C GLY A 83 -1.32 -4.19 -11.09
N GLY A 84 -0.57 -3.26 -10.51
CA GLY A 84 -1.07 -1.93 -10.21
C GLY A 84 -1.11 -1.05 -11.46
N ARG A 85 -1.83 0.07 -11.35
CA ARG A 85 -1.87 1.09 -12.41
C ARG A 85 -1.35 2.41 -11.86
N ASP A 86 -0.58 3.14 -12.69
CA ASP A 86 -0.01 4.42 -12.29
C ASP A 86 -1.10 5.44 -11.95
N ASN A 87 -0.91 6.11 -10.81
CA ASN A 87 -1.77 7.22 -10.38
C ASN A 87 -0.92 8.41 -9.91
N GLY A 88 0.37 8.40 -10.21
CA GLY A 88 1.28 9.49 -9.89
C GLY A 88 2.70 8.98 -9.69
N PRO A 89 3.64 9.31 -10.60
CA PRO A 89 5.01 8.82 -10.49
C PRO A 89 5.73 9.40 -9.28
N PRO A 90 6.84 8.78 -8.85
CA PRO A 90 7.60 9.30 -7.72
C PRO A 90 8.03 10.74 -7.93
N GLY A 91 7.86 11.57 -6.92
CA GLY A 91 8.26 12.96 -7.00
C GLY A 91 7.81 13.74 -5.78
N LEU A 92 8.32 14.96 -5.70
CA LEU A 92 7.93 15.89 -4.64
C LEU A 92 6.51 16.41 -4.86
N ARG A 93 5.80 16.58 -3.75
CA ARG A 93 4.45 17.17 -3.73
C ARG A 93 4.49 18.40 -2.80
N PRO A 94 5.13 19.50 -3.25
CA PRO A 94 5.39 20.64 -2.37
C PRO A 94 4.14 21.33 -1.84
N HIS A 95 2.99 21.12 -2.48
CA HIS A 95 1.72 21.67 -1.99
C HIS A 95 1.25 21.00 -0.68
N TYR A 96 1.79 19.83 -0.33
CA TYR A 96 1.55 19.23 0.99
C TYR A 96 2.57 19.74 2.00
N HIS A 97 3.85 19.58 1.71
CA HIS A 97 4.97 20.23 2.40
C HIS A 97 6.26 20.02 1.58
N PRO A 98 7.35 20.79 1.88
CA PRO A 98 8.53 20.78 1.01
C PRO A 98 9.22 19.42 0.82
N ASP A 99 9.13 18.54 1.82
CA ASP A 99 9.81 17.24 1.78
C ASP A 99 8.87 16.07 1.52
N TYR A 100 7.65 16.34 1.06
CA TYR A 100 6.66 15.29 0.79
C TYR A 100 7.01 14.63 -0.54
N TYR A 101 7.66 13.46 -0.48
CA TYR A 101 8.07 12.70 -1.65
C TYR A 101 7.23 11.42 -1.72
N ALA A 102 6.43 11.28 -2.77
CA ALA A 102 5.45 10.22 -2.82
C ALA A 102 5.25 9.67 -4.22
N ALA A 103 4.65 8.49 -4.29
CA ALA A 103 4.16 7.87 -5.51
C ALA A 103 2.81 7.23 -5.23
N PHE A 104 1.97 7.16 -6.25
CA PHE A 104 0.60 6.69 -6.13
C PHE A 104 0.33 5.63 -7.17
N ILE A 105 -0.31 4.53 -6.75
CA ILE A 105 -0.68 3.41 -7.62
C ILE A 105 -2.11 3.02 -7.28
N PHE A 106 -2.92 2.71 -8.29
CA PHE A 106 -4.18 2.01 -8.06
C PHE A 106 -3.89 0.53 -7.87
N ASP A 107 -4.44 -0.07 -6.83
CA ASP A 107 -4.40 -1.51 -6.66
C ASP A 107 -5.36 -2.18 -7.67
N PRO A 108 -5.41 -3.52 -7.77
CA PRO A 108 -6.29 -4.18 -8.74
C PRO A 108 -7.76 -3.84 -8.61
N ASP A 109 -8.21 -3.37 -7.45
CA ASP A 109 -9.60 -3.00 -7.19
C ASP A 109 -9.86 -1.50 -7.34
N GLY A 110 -8.84 -0.71 -7.65
CA GLY A 110 -8.97 0.73 -7.84
C GLY A 110 -8.80 1.56 -6.57
N ASN A 111 -8.30 0.96 -5.49
CA ASN A 111 -7.93 1.74 -4.31
C ASN A 111 -6.67 2.55 -4.61
N ASN A 112 -6.63 3.78 -4.10
CA ASN A 112 -5.48 4.67 -4.26
C ASN A 112 -4.45 4.34 -3.18
N ILE A 113 -3.35 3.71 -3.58
CA ILE A 113 -2.30 3.29 -2.66
C ILE A 113 -1.07 4.14 -2.88
N GLU A 114 -0.62 4.76 -1.81
CA GLU A 114 0.48 5.71 -1.82
C GLU A 114 1.64 5.19 -0.97
N ALA A 115 2.86 5.47 -1.39
CA ALA A 115 4.02 5.40 -0.50
C ALA A 115 4.57 6.81 -0.36
N VAL A 116 4.84 7.24 0.85
CA VAL A 116 5.31 8.60 1.13
C VAL A 116 6.49 8.60 2.08
N CYS A 117 7.50 9.39 1.73
CA CYS A 117 8.67 9.67 2.56
C CYS A 117 8.66 11.15 2.90
N HIS A 118 8.84 11.47 4.19
CA HIS A 118 8.86 12.86 4.67
C HIS A 118 10.26 13.38 4.91
N ARG A 119 11.28 12.63 4.56
CA ARG A 119 12.69 13.03 4.76
C ARG A 119 13.15 13.97 3.65
N PRO A 120 14.10 14.89 3.96
CA PRO A 120 14.57 15.85 2.95
C PRO A 120 15.35 15.24 1.78
N ASP A 121 15.75 13.98 1.89
CA ASP A 121 16.57 13.34 0.84
C ASP A 121 16.10 11.95 0.46
#